data_6494a5dcb17515f4f8c3d77327877762
#
_entry.id   6494a5dcb17515f4f8c3d77327877762
#
_cell.length_a   1.000
_cell.length_b   1.000
_cell.length_c   1.000
_cell.angle_alpha   90.00
_cell.angle_beta   90.00
_cell.angle_gamma   90.00
#
_symmetry.space_group_name_H-M   'P 1'
#
loop_
_entity.id
_entity.type
_entity.pdbx_description
1 polymer ?
#
loop_
_entity_poly.entity_id
_entity_poly.type
_entity_poly.pdbx_seq_one_letter_code
_entity_poly.pdbx_strand_id
1 'polypeptide(L)'
;MSTDNTPQSAAPTPVPKGVRLAAGDTELTVHPDNGCRIASLRVGGTELLRQGAKYGCFPMVPWCGRIAHGQFRNGGDVHQMPLNAAPHAIHGTGRNLRWRTARSSATEAVFTYDLADPAAPWPYPGRVTQLVELAADGGSLTLTMGVETTGDSFPAQAGWHPWFLRNLGEGGEDVRLDFAPEWQEERGDDHLPTGRRTVPQPGPWDDCFGMPQGVGATLTWPGRLELKVASRAEWVVVYDEQEAAVCVEPQSGPPNGLNTLPRLVTPIDPLEISTTWSWRSLAQDTA
;
A
#
# COMPACT_ATOMS: atom_id res chain seq x y z
N MET A 1 -9.90 46.10 -32.97
CA MET A 1 -10.14 45.73 -31.56
C MET A 1 -9.52 44.35 -31.36
N SER A 2 -8.35 44.35 -30.80
CA SER A 2 -7.57 43.13 -30.57
C SER A 2 -7.87 42.65 -29.16
N THR A 3 -8.45 41.45 -28.99
CA THR A 3 -8.70 40.85 -27.68
C THR A 3 -7.47 40.02 -27.32
N ASP A 4 -6.70 40.57 -26.42
CA ASP A 4 -5.53 39.92 -25.79
C ASP A 4 -6.03 38.80 -24.87
N ASN A 5 -5.82 37.55 -25.29
CA ASN A 5 -6.25 36.37 -24.58
C ASN A 5 -4.99 35.67 -23.98
N THR A 6 -4.38 36.31 -22.99
CA THR A 6 -3.27 35.73 -22.25
C THR A 6 -3.80 34.61 -21.36
N PRO A 7 -3.28 33.37 -21.44
CA PRO A 7 -3.72 32.27 -20.53
C PRO A 7 -3.28 32.61 -19.12
N GLN A 8 -4.24 32.69 -18.20
CA GLN A 8 -4.02 32.89 -16.79
C GLN A 8 -3.29 31.64 -16.24
N SER A 9 -2.06 31.83 -15.80
CA SER A 9 -1.26 30.79 -15.14
C SER A 9 -2.01 30.27 -13.92
N ALA A 10 -2.39 28.99 -13.94
CA ALA A 10 -2.99 28.34 -12.77
C ALA A 10 -2.02 28.45 -11.59
N ALA A 11 -2.49 28.92 -10.45
CA ALA A 11 -1.72 28.98 -9.23
C ALA A 11 -1.19 27.58 -8.87
N PRO A 12 0.05 27.44 -8.39
CA PRO A 12 0.58 26.14 -8.01
C PRO A 12 -0.30 25.52 -6.91
N THR A 13 -0.73 24.28 -7.13
CA THR A 13 -1.49 23.52 -6.14
C THR A 13 -0.66 23.46 -4.85
N PRO A 14 -1.21 23.84 -3.69
CA PRO A 14 -0.48 23.80 -2.43
C PRO A 14 0.04 22.39 -2.19
N VAL A 15 1.34 22.25 -1.93
CA VAL A 15 1.93 20.98 -1.52
C VAL A 15 1.26 20.57 -0.20
N PRO A 16 0.66 19.37 -0.10
CA PRO A 16 0.01 18.92 1.12
C PRO A 16 1.00 19.00 2.29
N LYS A 17 0.59 19.55 3.43
CA LYS A 17 1.40 19.55 4.65
C LYS A 17 1.51 18.11 5.15
N GLY A 18 2.68 17.48 4.94
CA GLY A 18 2.97 16.13 5.41
C GLY A 18 3.27 16.09 6.90
N VAL A 19 2.97 14.95 7.53
CA VAL A 19 3.47 14.59 8.86
C VAL A 19 4.83 13.94 8.67
N ARG A 20 5.87 14.49 9.32
CA ARG A 20 7.26 13.99 9.24
C ARG A 20 7.58 13.17 10.48
N LEU A 21 8.23 12.03 10.28
CA LEU A 21 8.86 11.23 11.32
C LEU A 21 10.35 11.11 10.98
N ALA A 22 11.21 11.09 12.02
CA ALA A 22 12.65 10.97 11.84
C ALA A 22 13.30 10.28 13.04
N ALA A 23 14.26 9.40 12.76
CA ALA A 23 15.11 8.75 13.74
C ALA A 23 16.42 8.31 13.06
N GLY A 24 17.56 8.44 13.75
CA GLY A 24 18.87 8.14 13.16
C GLY A 24 19.09 8.94 11.88
N ASP A 25 19.41 8.25 10.80
CA ASP A 25 19.58 8.80 9.45
C ASP A 25 18.36 8.60 8.56
N THR A 26 17.24 8.19 9.14
CA THR A 26 15.98 7.89 8.43
C THR A 26 14.96 9.00 8.65
N GLU A 27 14.33 9.40 7.55
CA GLU A 27 13.21 10.34 7.52
C GLU A 27 12.09 9.80 6.64
N LEU A 28 10.85 10.00 7.08
CA LEU A 28 9.67 9.71 6.26
C LEU A 28 8.64 10.84 6.33
N THR A 29 7.85 10.96 5.29
CA THR A 29 6.76 11.94 5.22
C THR A 29 5.46 11.24 4.82
N VAL A 30 4.42 11.41 5.64
CA VAL A 30 3.07 10.89 5.36
C VAL A 30 2.17 12.05 4.95
N HIS A 31 1.41 11.89 3.89
CA HIS A 31 0.41 12.86 3.42
C HIS A 31 -1.01 12.41 3.77
N PRO A 32 -1.56 12.79 4.93
CA PRO A 32 -2.91 12.40 5.32
C PRO A 32 -3.99 12.92 4.37
N ASP A 33 -3.79 14.11 3.78
CA ASP A 33 -4.71 14.69 2.81
C ASP A 33 -4.69 14.00 1.44
N ASN A 34 -3.73 13.08 1.19
CA ASN A 34 -3.61 12.28 -0.02
C ASN A 34 -3.62 10.78 0.31
N GLY A 35 -4.70 10.31 0.92
CA GLY A 35 -4.90 8.89 1.20
C GLY A 35 -3.93 8.31 2.23
N CYS A 36 -3.47 9.10 3.20
CA CYS A 36 -2.51 8.68 4.23
C CYS A 36 -1.24 8.01 3.65
N ARG A 37 -0.83 8.48 2.50
CA ARG A 37 0.29 7.98 1.71
C ARG A 37 1.62 8.33 2.35
N ILE A 38 2.51 7.34 2.53
CA ILE A 38 3.93 7.62 2.76
C ILE A 38 4.49 8.11 1.44
N ALA A 39 4.70 9.42 1.34
CA ALA A 39 5.12 10.07 0.11
C ALA A 39 6.64 9.99 -0.11
N SER A 40 7.40 9.84 0.98
CA SER A 40 8.86 9.75 0.98
C SER A 40 9.32 8.87 2.13
N LEU A 41 10.32 8.03 1.88
CA LEU A 41 11.11 7.30 2.87
C LEU A 41 12.58 7.42 2.46
N ARG A 42 13.36 8.14 3.26
CA ARG A 42 14.79 8.36 3.01
C ARG A 42 15.62 7.69 4.09
N VAL A 43 16.63 6.94 3.67
CA VAL A 43 17.60 6.27 4.54
C VAL A 43 18.99 6.74 4.14
N GLY A 44 19.75 7.30 5.07
CA GLY A 44 21.06 7.87 4.78
C GLY A 44 21.01 8.94 3.67
N GLY A 45 19.92 9.71 3.60
CA GLY A 45 19.69 10.70 2.55
C GLY A 45 19.19 10.13 1.20
N THR A 46 19.15 8.81 1.01
CA THR A 46 18.69 8.17 -0.22
C THR A 46 17.18 7.90 -0.19
N GLU A 47 16.44 8.37 -1.19
CA GLU A 47 15.02 8.10 -1.33
C GLU A 47 14.78 6.66 -1.79
N LEU A 48 13.87 5.94 -1.13
CA LEU A 48 13.55 4.56 -1.45
C LEU A 48 12.23 4.41 -2.22
N LEU A 49 11.36 5.42 -2.19
CA LEU A 49 10.03 5.34 -2.79
C LEU A 49 9.95 6.21 -4.05
N ARG A 50 9.27 5.71 -5.07
CA ARG A 50 8.94 6.48 -6.26
C ARG A 50 8.11 7.70 -5.88
N GLN A 51 8.54 8.87 -6.30
CA GLN A 51 7.93 10.15 -5.98
C GLN A 51 6.77 10.47 -6.92
N GLY A 52 5.81 11.26 -6.43
CA GLY A 52 4.66 11.78 -7.17
C GLY A 52 3.32 11.48 -6.48
N ALA A 53 2.29 12.22 -6.85
CA ALA A 53 0.98 12.20 -6.18
C ALA A 53 0.29 10.81 -6.19
N LYS A 54 0.66 9.93 -7.12
CA LYS A 54 0.08 8.59 -7.27
C LYS A 54 0.93 7.47 -6.68
N TYR A 55 2.21 7.74 -6.36
CA TYR A 55 3.20 6.76 -5.94
C TYR A 55 3.47 6.82 -4.43
N GLY A 56 4.68 6.51 -3.98
CA GLY A 56 4.98 6.36 -2.57
C GLY A 56 4.48 5.01 -2.04
N CYS A 57 3.92 4.99 -0.84
CA CYS A 57 3.21 3.81 -0.32
C CYS A 57 1.83 4.24 0.15
N PHE A 58 0.77 3.69 -0.41
CA PHE A 58 -0.60 4.02 0.00
C PHE A 58 -1.32 2.82 0.62
N PRO A 59 -2.23 3.07 1.58
CA PRO A 59 -3.08 2.03 2.14
C PRO A 59 -4.12 1.58 1.12
N MET A 60 -4.34 0.28 1.04
CA MET A 60 -5.44 -0.35 0.31
C MET A 60 -6.48 -0.80 1.33
N VAL A 61 -7.59 -0.08 1.44
CA VAL A 61 -8.68 -0.34 2.38
C VAL A 61 -9.98 0.30 1.90
N PRO A 62 -11.15 -0.32 2.06
CA PRO A 62 -11.43 -1.59 2.70
C PRO A 62 -11.30 -2.83 1.80
N TRP A 63 -10.61 -2.75 0.69
CA TRP A 63 -10.22 -3.90 -0.12
C TRP A 63 -8.87 -3.69 -0.80
N CYS A 64 -8.18 -4.82 -1.06
CA CYS A 64 -6.93 -4.88 -1.80
C CYS A 64 -7.15 -5.40 -3.22
N GLY A 65 -6.34 -4.98 -4.16
CA GLY A 65 -6.46 -5.42 -5.55
C GLY A 65 -7.81 -5.06 -6.18
N ARG A 66 -8.22 -5.83 -7.16
CA ARG A 66 -9.48 -5.62 -7.91
C ARG A 66 -10.68 -6.29 -7.23
N ILE A 67 -11.87 -5.69 -7.36
CA ILE A 67 -13.17 -6.34 -7.16
C ILE A 67 -13.81 -6.52 -8.54
N ALA A 68 -14.23 -7.74 -8.85
CA ALA A 68 -14.86 -8.10 -10.11
C ALA A 68 -16.07 -7.19 -10.41
N HIS A 69 -16.04 -6.48 -11.55
CA HIS A 69 -17.06 -5.53 -11.98
C HIS A 69 -17.44 -4.47 -10.91
N GLY A 70 -16.55 -4.25 -9.92
CA GLY A 70 -16.82 -3.36 -8.80
C GLY A 70 -17.92 -3.87 -7.86
N GLN A 71 -18.33 -5.13 -7.95
CA GLN A 71 -19.43 -5.67 -7.15
C GLN A 71 -18.93 -6.61 -6.07
N PHE A 72 -19.45 -6.46 -4.86
CA PHE A 72 -19.26 -7.43 -3.79
C PHE A 72 -20.58 -7.75 -3.08
N ARG A 73 -20.61 -8.88 -2.39
CA ARG A 73 -21.78 -9.36 -1.64
C ARG A 73 -21.51 -9.29 -0.14
N ASN A 74 -22.56 -8.94 0.60
CA ASN A 74 -22.61 -9.11 2.05
C ASN A 74 -23.99 -9.65 2.44
N GLY A 75 -24.04 -10.90 2.87
CA GLY A 75 -25.32 -11.59 3.05
C GLY A 75 -26.13 -11.66 1.74
N GLY A 76 -27.35 -11.16 1.77
CA GLY A 76 -28.25 -11.08 0.60
C GLY A 76 -28.02 -9.88 -0.30
N ASP A 77 -27.26 -8.88 0.15
CA ASP A 77 -27.10 -7.61 -0.54
C ASP A 77 -25.92 -7.63 -1.52
N VAL A 78 -26.09 -6.91 -2.62
CA VAL A 78 -25.05 -6.67 -3.63
C VAL A 78 -24.73 -5.19 -3.64
N HIS A 79 -23.46 -4.84 -3.49
CA HIS A 79 -23.00 -3.46 -3.45
C HIS A 79 -22.16 -3.16 -4.69
N GLN A 80 -22.34 -1.96 -5.26
CA GLN A 80 -21.60 -1.48 -6.42
C GLN A 80 -20.61 -0.41 -6.01
N MET A 81 -19.32 -0.68 -6.27
CA MET A 81 -18.23 0.28 -6.11
C MET A 81 -17.93 0.99 -7.43
N PRO A 82 -17.39 2.23 -7.39
CA PRO A 82 -16.96 2.93 -8.60
C PRO A 82 -15.92 2.14 -9.38
N LEU A 83 -16.08 2.09 -10.70
CA LEU A 83 -15.18 1.40 -11.61
C LEU A 83 -13.95 2.26 -11.92
N ASN A 84 -13.09 2.44 -10.92
CA ASN A 84 -11.87 3.25 -11.03
C ASN A 84 -10.71 2.54 -11.75
N ALA A 85 -10.93 1.28 -12.16
CA ALA A 85 -10.07 0.48 -13.03
C ALA A 85 -10.96 -0.39 -13.93
N ALA A 86 -11.82 0.23 -14.75
CA ALA A 86 -12.83 -0.43 -15.56
C ALA A 86 -12.29 -1.67 -16.29
N PRO A 87 -13.01 -2.80 -16.28
CA PRO A 87 -14.37 -3.00 -15.77
C PRO A 87 -14.46 -3.28 -14.26
N HIS A 88 -13.41 -3.07 -13.49
CA HIS A 88 -13.29 -3.39 -12.07
C HIS A 88 -13.20 -2.14 -11.18
N ALA A 89 -13.41 -2.33 -9.86
CA ALA A 89 -12.95 -1.40 -8.83
C ALA A 89 -11.60 -1.88 -8.26
N ILE A 90 -10.71 -0.96 -7.83
CA ILE A 90 -9.39 -1.33 -7.35
C ILE A 90 -8.94 -0.52 -6.12
N HIS A 91 -8.31 -1.20 -5.14
CA HIS A 91 -7.52 -0.67 -4.02
C HIS A 91 -8.28 0.21 -3.02
N GLY A 92 -9.56 -0.05 -2.79
CA GLY A 92 -10.31 0.61 -1.74
C GLY A 92 -10.62 2.09 -1.98
N THR A 93 -11.25 2.69 -0.99
CA THR A 93 -11.63 4.10 -0.97
C THR A 93 -10.58 4.96 -0.25
N GLY A 94 -9.87 4.39 0.72
CA GLY A 94 -8.94 5.11 1.61
C GLY A 94 -7.76 5.77 0.91
N ARG A 95 -7.29 5.23 -0.23
CA ARG A 95 -6.07 5.69 -0.91
C ARG A 95 -6.13 7.10 -1.51
N ASN A 96 -7.31 7.65 -1.72
CA ASN A 96 -7.52 8.94 -2.39
C ASN A 96 -8.26 9.95 -1.53
N LEU A 97 -8.70 9.55 -0.33
CA LEU A 97 -9.48 10.40 0.55
C LEU A 97 -8.61 10.96 1.67
N ARG A 98 -9.14 11.96 2.33
CA ARG A 98 -8.46 12.60 3.44
C ARG A 98 -8.57 11.74 4.69
N TRP A 99 -7.43 11.55 5.38
CA TRP A 99 -7.34 10.96 6.71
C TRP A 99 -7.08 12.05 7.75
N ARG A 100 -7.56 11.82 8.94
CA ARG A 100 -7.30 12.71 10.08
C ARG A 100 -6.05 12.24 10.82
N THR A 101 -5.12 13.14 11.09
CA THR A 101 -4.03 12.87 12.03
C THR A 101 -4.59 12.90 13.45
N ALA A 102 -4.62 11.76 14.14
CA ALA A 102 -5.10 11.63 15.52
C ALA A 102 -4.01 12.04 16.51
N ARG A 103 -2.77 11.60 16.28
CA ARG A 103 -1.59 12.03 17.04
C ARG A 103 -0.33 11.86 16.19
N SER A 104 0.74 12.56 16.54
CA SER A 104 2.07 12.38 15.95
C SER A 104 3.15 12.80 16.93
N SER A 105 4.29 12.14 16.82
CA SER A 105 5.54 12.43 17.51
C SER A 105 6.70 12.44 16.51
N ALA A 106 7.94 12.42 16.99
CA ALA A 106 9.10 12.32 16.10
C ALA A 106 9.18 10.96 15.39
N THR A 107 8.69 9.88 16.00
CA THR A 107 8.86 8.51 15.52
C THR A 107 7.55 7.74 15.36
N GLU A 108 6.41 8.31 15.73
CA GLU A 108 5.10 7.65 15.66
C GLU A 108 4.04 8.61 15.14
N ALA A 109 3.14 8.11 14.31
CA ALA A 109 1.93 8.84 13.94
C ALA A 109 0.73 7.89 13.79
N VAL A 110 -0.44 8.35 14.23
CA VAL A 110 -1.71 7.65 14.11
C VAL A 110 -2.64 8.46 13.24
N PHE A 111 -3.19 7.81 12.24
CA PHE A 111 -4.14 8.38 11.30
C PHE A 111 -5.44 7.59 11.34
N THR A 112 -6.56 8.28 11.16
CA THR A 112 -7.89 7.65 11.12
C THR A 112 -8.66 8.09 9.88
N TYR A 113 -9.43 7.16 9.34
CA TYR A 113 -10.31 7.35 8.21
C TYR A 113 -11.69 6.78 8.53
N ASP A 114 -12.74 7.55 8.26
CA ASP A 114 -14.13 7.13 8.47
C ASP A 114 -14.66 6.50 7.18
N LEU A 115 -15.07 5.24 7.24
CA LEU A 115 -15.64 4.53 6.10
C LEU A 115 -17.02 5.08 5.69
N ALA A 116 -17.71 5.77 6.59
CA ALA A 116 -18.99 6.43 6.30
C ALA A 116 -18.81 7.85 5.71
N ASP A 117 -17.58 8.26 5.35
CA ASP A 117 -17.35 9.54 4.70
C ASP A 117 -18.23 9.65 3.43
N PRO A 118 -19.05 10.72 3.28
CA PRO A 118 -19.91 10.89 2.11
C PRO A 118 -19.16 10.90 0.75
N ALA A 119 -17.85 11.19 0.77
CA ALA A 119 -17.00 11.10 -0.42
C ALA A 119 -16.56 9.66 -0.73
N ALA A 120 -16.79 8.73 0.21
CA ALA A 120 -16.46 7.31 0.04
C ALA A 120 -17.73 6.52 -0.25
N PRO A 121 -17.82 5.83 -1.37
CA PRO A 121 -19.01 5.05 -1.72
C PRO A 121 -19.03 3.68 -1.00
N TRP A 122 -18.53 3.59 0.24
CA TRP A 122 -18.58 2.37 1.04
C TRP A 122 -19.90 2.29 1.81
N PRO A 123 -20.63 1.16 1.77
CA PRO A 123 -22.00 1.09 2.28
C PRO A 123 -22.10 0.91 3.79
N TYR A 124 -21.01 0.63 4.50
CA TYR A 124 -21.02 0.31 5.91
C TYR A 124 -20.24 1.32 6.75
N PRO A 125 -20.80 1.76 7.89
CA PRO A 125 -20.05 2.58 8.82
C PRO A 125 -18.91 1.76 9.46
N GLY A 126 -17.77 2.41 9.62
CA GLY A 126 -16.61 1.82 10.25
C GLY A 126 -15.46 2.83 10.31
N ARG A 127 -14.44 2.45 11.07
CA ARG A 127 -13.22 3.25 11.19
C ARG A 127 -12.02 2.44 10.72
N VAL A 128 -11.16 3.10 9.99
CA VAL A 128 -9.80 2.61 9.72
C VAL A 128 -8.82 3.41 10.54
N THR A 129 -7.88 2.71 11.17
CA THR A 129 -6.76 3.33 11.89
C THR A 129 -5.47 2.85 11.25
N GLN A 130 -4.58 3.77 10.88
CA GLN A 130 -3.21 3.45 10.45
C GLN A 130 -2.23 4.01 11.47
N LEU A 131 -1.42 3.13 12.05
CA LEU A 131 -0.28 3.44 12.89
C LEU A 131 0.98 3.32 12.05
N VAL A 132 1.85 4.32 12.13
CA VAL A 132 3.15 4.39 11.47
C VAL A 132 4.21 4.58 12.55
N GLU A 133 5.13 3.61 12.69
CA GLU A 133 6.14 3.58 13.76
C GLU A 133 7.54 3.44 13.15
N LEU A 134 8.36 4.45 13.33
CA LEU A 134 9.78 4.41 12.99
C LEU A 134 10.57 4.00 14.23
N ALA A 135 11.39 2.95 14.12
CA ALA A 135 12.25 2.51 15.22
C ALA A 135 13.18 3.64 15.69
N ALA A 136 13.48 3.68 16.97
CA ALA A 136 14.25 4.77 17.58
C ALA A 136 15.68 4.91 17.03
N ASP A 137 16.25 3.82 16.52
CA ASP A 137 17.55 3.78 15.84
C ASP A 137 17.46 4.13 14.34
N GLY A 138 16.25 4.28 13.79
CA GLY A 138 16.02 4.53 12.38
C GLY A 138 16.17 3.30 11.46
N GLY A 139 16.35 2.10 12.01
CA GLY A 139 16.65 0.89 11.23
C GLY A 139 15.41 0.16 10.69
N SER A 140 14.20 0.54 11.08
CA SER A 140 12.98 -0.09 10.58
C SER A 140 11.74 0.79 10.70
N LEU A 141 10.75 0.48 9.87
CA LEU A 141 9.42 1.08 9.85
C LEU A 141 8.38 0.00 10.00
N THR A 142 7.47 0.14 10.99
CA THR A 142 6.31 -0.73 11.14
C THR A 142 5.04 0.04 10.79
N LEU A 143 4.22 -0.56 9.95
CA LEU A 143 2.89 -0.08 9.58
C LEU A 143 1.87 -1.06 10.13
N THR A 144 0.88 -0.56 10.89
CA THR A 144 -0.25 -1.37 11.37
C THR A 144 -1.54 -0.71 10.92
N MET A 145 -2.46 -1.50 10.36
CA MET A 145 -3.78 -1.03 9.93
C MET A 145 -4.86 -1.87 10.58
N GLY A 146 -5.78 -1.18 11.25
CA GLY A 146 -6.99 -1.75 11.84
C GLY A 146 -8.23 -1.29 11.09
N VAL A 147 -9.20 -2.20 10.90
CA VAL A 147 -10.55 -1.89 10.38
C VAL A 147 -11.57 -2.38 11.41
N GLU A 148 -12.38 -1.50 11.89
CA GLU A 148 -13.36 -1.77 12.94
C GLU A 148 -14.75 -1.23 12.59
N THR A 149 -15.79 -1.84 13.14
CA THR A 149 -17.18 -1.38 13.07
C THR A 149 -17.86 -1.45 14.41
N THR A 150 -18.83 -0.59 14.62
CA THR A 150 -19.77 -0.67 15.76
C THR A 150 -21.20 -1.01 15.29
N GLY A 151 -21.38 -1.17 13.98
CA GLY A 151 -22.65 -1.48 13.34
C GLY A 151 -22.64 -2.88 12.70
N ASP A 152 -23.21 -2.97 11.51
CA ASP A 152 -23.29 -4.22 10.77
C ASP A 152 -21.91 -4.77 10.39
N SER A 153 -21.82 -6.09 10.37
CA SER A 153 -20.62 -6.78 9.91
C SER A 153 -20.50 -6.69 8.39
N PHE A 154 -19.27 -6.53 7.90
CA PHE A 154 -19.01 -6.46 6.47
C PHE A 154 -17.69 -7.13 6.11
N PRO A 155 -17.52 -7.64 4.88
CA PRO A 155 -16.25 -8.17 4.41
C PRO A 155 -15.28 -7.02 4.16
N ALA A 156 -14.04 -7.15 4.63
CA ALA A 156 -13.00 -6.17 4.37
C ALA A 156 -11.63 -6.83 4.16
N GLN A 157 -10.75 -6.08 3.51
CA GLN A 157 -9.33 -6.36 3.40
C GLN A 157 -8.54 -5.08 3.64
N ALA A 158 -7.30 -5.26 4.06
CA ALA A 158 -6.34 -4.18 4.27
C ALA A 158 -4.94 -4.60 3.79
N GLY A 159 -4.15 -3.64 3.36
CA GLY A 159 -2.78 -3.85 2.90
C GLY A 159 -2.12 -2.54 2.45
N TRP A 160 -0.91 -2.63 1.94
CA TRP A 160 -0.15 -1.47 1.46
C TRP A 160 0.42 -1.73 0.09
N HIS A 161 0.49 -0.67 -0.71
CA HIS A 161 1.05 -0.66 -2.06
C HIS A 161 2.28 0.25 -2.13
N PRO A 162 3.46 -0.23 -1.69
CA PRO A 162 4.70 0.51 -1.78
C PRO A 162 5.25 0.47 -3.22
N TRP A 163 5.71 1.61 -3.70
CA TRP A 163 6.41 1.76 -4.97
C TRP A 163 7.90 1.97 -4.68
N PHE A 164 8.63 0.89 -4.40
CA PHE A 164 10.08 0.98 -4.20
C PHE A 164 10.77 1.31 -5.51
N LEU A 165 11.72 2.26 -5.48
CA LEU A 165 12.49 2.61 -6.67
C LEU A 165 13.25 1.41 -7.19
N ARG A 166 13.19 1.18 -8.50
CA ARG A 166 13.97 0.13 -9.15
C ARG A 166 15.46 0.41 -9.06
N ASN A 167 15.86 1.67 -9.14
CA ASN A 167 17.24 2.12 -9.03
C ASN A 167 17.35 3.30 -8.06
N LEU A 168 18.38 3.32 -7.21
CA LEU A 168 18.60 4.37 -6.19
C LEU A 168 19.54 5.49 -6.67
N GLY A 169 19.69 5.72 -7.96
CA GLY A 169 20.41 6.84 -8.54
C GLY A 169 21.62 6.45 -9.41
N GLU A 170 22.34 7.46 -9.88
CA GLU A 170 23.39 7.30 -10.89
C GLU A 170 24.44 6.25 -10.51
N GLY A 171 24.78 5.40 -11.50
CA GLY A 171 25.77 4.32 -11.37
C GLY A 171 25.32 3.14 -10.53
N GLY A 172 24.08 3.12 -10.01
CA GLY A 172 23.53 1.99 -9.29
C GLY A 172 22.98 0.91 -10.21
N GLU A 173 23.05 -0.34 -9.77
CA GLU A 173 22.32 -1.44 -10.39
C GLU A 173 20.85 -1.41 -9.97
N ASP A 174 20.00 -2.05 -10.78
CA ASP A 174 18.59 -2.25 -10.46
C ASP A 174 18.43 -3.19 -9.26
N VAL A 175 17.34 -2.98 -8.54
CA VAL A 175 16.96 -3.81 -7.40
C VAL A 175 16.79 -5.27 -7.81
N ARG A 176 17.31 -6.15 -6.97
CA ARG A 176 17.06 -7.59 -7.04
C ARG A 176 16.03 -7.93 -5.98
N LEU A 177 14.95 -8.60 -6.40
CA LEU A 177 13.91 -9.09 -5.49
C LEU A 177 14.11 -10.58 -5.24
N ASP A 178 14.16 -10.94 -3.95
CA ASP A 178 14.19 -12.33 -3.48
C ASP A 178 13.00 -12.58 -2.57
N PHE A 179 12.19 -13.60 -2.89
CA PHE A 179 11.08 -14.09 -2.09
C PHE A 179 10.73 -15.52 -2.50
N ALA A 180 10.18 -16.31 -1.57
CA ALA A 180 9.92 -17.72 -1.75
C ALA A 180 8.44 -18.07 -1.47
N PRO A 181 7.52 -17.76 -2.37
CA PRO A 181 6.11 -18.09 -2.20
C PRO A 181 5.87 -19.59 -2.37
N GLU A 182 4.86 -20.12 -1.66
CA GLU A 182 4.44 -21.52 -1.78
C GLU A 182 3.60 -21.76 -3.04
N TRP A 183 2.77 -20.78 -3.41
CA TRP A 183 1.98 -20.81 -4.65
C TRP A 183 1.80 -19.42 -5.23
N GLN A 184 1.37 -19.39 -6.50
CA GLN A 184 0.88 -18.20 -7.21
C GLN A 184 -0.59 -18.39 -7.55
N GLU A 185 -1.42 -17.38 -7.33
CA GLU A 185 -2.79 -17.35 -7.85
C GLU A 185 -2.74 -17.23 -9.38
N GLU A 186 -3.39 -18.15 -10.09
CA GLU A 186 -3.49 -18.02 -11.54
C GLU A 186 -4.35 -16.80 -11.89
N ARG A 187 -3.78 -15.87 -12.64
CA ARG A 187 -4.44 -14.64 -13.09
C ARG A 187 -5.11 -14.87 -14.45
N GLY A 188 -6.39 -14.54 -14.56
CA GLY A 188 -7.13 -14.54 -15.82
C GLY A 188 -6.80 -13.31 -16.68
N ASP A 189 -7.28 -13.32 -17.93
CA ASP A 189 -7.10 -12.21 -18.89
C ASP A 189 -7.77 -10.91 -18.41
N ASP A 190 -8.72 -11.01 -17.49
CA ASP A 190 -9.40 -9.90 -16.82
C ASP A 190 -8.64 -9.37 -15.58
N HIS A 191 -7.43 -9.86 -15.34
CA HIS A 191 -6.60 -9.57 -14.17
C HIS A 191 -7.21 -9.96 -12.81
N LEU A 192 -8.15 -10.88 -12.79
CA LEU A 192 -8.70 -11.47 -11.57
C LEU A 192 -8.12 -12.87 -11.34
N PRO A 193 -8.03 -13.34 -10.09
CA PRO A 193 -7.71 -14.72 -9.81
C PRO A 193 -8.77 -15.67 -10.42
N THR A 194 -8.32 -16.72 -11.09
CA THR A 194 -9.22 -17.75 -11.63
C THR A 194 -9.77 -18.70 -10.56
N GLY A 195 -9.24 -18.62 -9.33
CA GLY A 195 -9.50 -19.55 -8.24
C GLY A 195 -8.59 -20.78 -8.26
N ARG A 196 -7.61 -20.83 -9.17
CA ARG A 196 -6.59 -21.89 -9.21
C ARG A 196 -5.26 -21.37 -8.70
N ARG A 197 -4.55 -22.25 -8.00
CA ARG A 197 -3.17 -22.01 -7.54
C ARG A 197 -2.20 -22.79 -8.41
N THR A 198 -1.11 -22.16 -8.76
CA THR A 198 -0.04 -22.76 -9.57
C THR A 198 1.29 -22.70 -8.82
N VAL A 199 2.26 -23.44 -9.31
CA VAL A 199 3.67 -23.25 -8.90
C VAL A 199 4.11 -21.86 -9.32
N PRO A 200 4.83 -21.12 -8.46
CA PRO A 200 5.32 -19.78 -8.79
C PRO A 200 6.12 -19.76 -10.10
N GLN A 201 5.76 -18.85 -10.99
CA GLN A 201 6.39 -18.66 -12.28
C GLN A 201 7.42 -17.54 -12.23
N PRO A 202 8.45 -17.54 -13.09
CA PRO A 202 9.37 -16.41 -13.23
C PRO A 202 8.63 -15.11 -13.62
N GLY A 203 9.19 -13.97 -13.17
CA GLY A 203 8.70 -12.64 -13.57
C GLY A 203 8.88 -12.31 -15.06
N PRO A 204 8.44 -11.12 -15.49
CA PRO A 204 7.88 -10.06 -14.63
C PRO A 204 6.48 -10.40 -14.12
N TRP A 205 6.10 -9.79 -12.99
CA TRP A 205 4.84 -10.09 -12.28
C TRP A 205 3.92 -8.87 -12.15
N ASP A 206 2.62 -9.10 -12.25
CA ASP A 206 1.50 -8.35 -11.66
C ASP A 206 0.59 -9.39 -10.98
N ASP A 207 1.15 -10.14 -10.01
CA ASP A 207 0.59 -11.40 -9.57
C ASP A 207 0.48 -11.48 -8.04
N CYS A 208 -0.50 -12.26 -7.58
CA CYS A 208 -0.75 -12.55 -6.18
C CYS A 208 -0.13 -13.89 -5.80
N PHE A 209 0.59 -13.90 -4.69
CA PHE A 209 1.28 -15.08 -4.16
C PHE A 209 0.82 -15.40 -2.76
N GLY A 210 0.90 -16.68 -2.40
CA GLY A 210 0.67 -17.18 -1.05
C GLY A 210 1.94 -17.54 -0.33
N MET A 211 2.06 -17.04 0.90
CA MET A 211 3.16 -17.30 1.82
C MET A 211 2.59 -17.66 3.21
N PRO A 212 2.15 -18.92 3.44
CA PRO A 212 1.43 -19.32 4.65
C PRO A 212 2.17 -19.12 5.96
N GLN A 213 3.51 -19.05 5.89
CA GLN A 213 4.35 -18.78 7.06
C GLN A 213 4.55 -17.28 7.34
N GLY A 214 3.87 -16.44 6.58
CA GLY A 214 4.00 -14.99 6.56
C GLY A 214 4.81 -14.49 5.37
N VAL A 215 4.52 -13.26 4.94
CA VAL A 215 5.25 -12.59 3.85
C VAL A 215 6.68 -12.29 4.31
N GLY A 216 7.64 -12.69 3.48
CA GLY A 216 9.05 -12.34 3.60
C GLY A 216 9.65 -12.10 2.22
N ALA A 217 10.06 -10.86 1.95
CA ALA A 217 10.71 -10.50 0.70
C ALA A 217 11.91 -9.59 0.97
N THR A 218 12.96 -9.73 0.18
CA THR A 218 14.18 -8.92 0.28
C THR A 218 14.42 -8.20 -1.03
N LEU A 219 14.52 -6.87 -0.95
CA LEU A 219 14.92 -6.01 -2.04
C LEU A 219 16.38 -5.61 -1.80
N THR A 220 17.26 -5.94 -2.74
CA THR A 220 18.68 -5.63 -2.66
C THR A 220 19.08 -4.71 -3.79
N TRP A 221 19.52 -3.50 -3.47
CA TRP A 221 20.23 -2.61 -4.38
C TRP A 221 21.73 -2.85 -4.18
N PRO A 222 22.40 -3.51 -5.14
CA PRO A 222 23.79 -3.95 -4.97
C PRO A 222 24.73 -2.80 -4.56
N GLY A 223 25.55 -3.06 -3.54
CA GLY A 223 26.52 -2.09 -3.02
C GLY A 223 25.92 -0.84 -2.36
N ARG A 224 24.59 -0.78 -2.16
CA ARG A 224 23.91 0.37 -1.57
C ARG A 224 23.09 0.01 -0.35
N LEU A 225 22.03 -0.78 -0.52
CA LEU A 225 21.05 -1.05 0.54
C LEU A 225 20.36 -2.40 0.35
N GLU A 226 20.05 -3.06 1.43
CA GLU A 226 19.13 -4.18 1.51
C GLU A 226 17.91 -3.76 2.35
N LEU A 227 16.71 -4.02 1.86
CA LEU A 227 15.44 -3.79 2.54
C LEU A 227 14.65 -5.09 2.59
N LYS A 228 14.19 -5.46 3.79
CA LYS A 228 13.31 -6.60 4.02
C LYS A 228 11.90 -6.13 4.30
N VAL A 229 10.94 -6.69 3.59
CA VAL A 229 9.51 -6.55 3.85
C VAL A 229 9.03 -7.82 4.53
N ALA A 230 8.49 -7.70 5.74
CA ALA A 230 7.96 -8.82 6.50
C ALA A 230 6.53 -8.52 6.99
N SER A 231 5.66 -9.53 6.97
CA SER A 231 4.30 -9.45 7.50
C SER A 231 3.84 -10.83 7.96
N ARG A 232 2.91 -10.88 8.94
CA ARG A 232 2.21 -12.13 9.27
C ARG A 232 1.08 -12.46 8.29
N ALA A 233 0.77 -11.57 7.36
CA ALA A 233 -0.18 -11.85 6.30
C ALA A 233 0.31 -13.02 5.44
N GLU A 234 -0.63 -13.81 4.95
CA GLU A 234 -0.36 -14.91 4.03
C GLU A 234 -0.20 -14.44 2.58
N TRP A 235 -0.83 -13.31 2.23
CA TRP A 235 -0.95 -12.84 0.85
C TRP A 235 0.00 -11.71 0.55
N VAL A 236 0.62 -11.76 -0.63
CA VAL A 236 1.44 -10.67 -1.17
C VAL A 236 1.19 -10.55 -2.67
N VAL A 237 1.01 -9.32 -3.13
CA VAL A 237 1.10 -9.02 -4.57
C VAL A 237 2.51 -8.50 -4.84
N VAL A 238 3.10 -9.01 -5.91
CA VAL A 238 4.34 -8.46 -6.49
C VAL A 238 4.00 -7.87 -7.85
N TYR A 239 4.37 -6.59 -8.02
CA TYR A 239 4.21 -5.88 -9.27
C TYR A 239 5.54 -5.26 -9.69
N ASP A 240 6.18 -5.85 -10.70
CA ASP A 240 7.50 -5.43 -11.17
C ASP A 240 7.57 -5.17 -12.69
N GLU A 241 6.43 -5.10 -13.37
CA GLU A 241 6.34 -4.75 -14.80
C GLU A 241 6.69 -3.28 -15.10
N GLN A 242 6.88 -2.45 -14.04
CA GLN A 242 7.18 -1.03 -14.19
C GLN A 242 8.69 -0.77 -14.31
N GLU A 243 9.08 0.07 -15.26
CA GLU A 243 10.48 0.45 -15.48
C GLU A 243 11.12 1.14 -14.26
N ALA A 244 10.34 1.98 -13.56
CA ALA A 244 10.87 2.85 -12.50
C ALA A 244 10.71 2.31 -11.08
N ALA A 245 9.93 1.24 -10.88
CA ALA A 245 9.62 0.78 -9.53
C ALA A 245 9.27 -0.71 -9.46
N VAL A 246 9.39 -1.27 -8.26
CA VAL A 246 8.95 -2.61 -7.87
C VAL A 246 8.03 -2.47 -6.66
N CYS A 247 6.89 -3.16 -6.67
CA CYS A 247 5.95 -3.20 -5.56
C CYS A 247 5.97 -4.57 -4.91
N VAL A 248 6.01 -4.59 -3.58
CA VAL A 248 5.83 -5.78 -2.73
C VAL A 248 4.76 -5.44 -1.72
N GLU A 249 3.60 -6.03 -1.85
CA GLU A 249 2.34 -5.58 -1.27
C GLU A 249 1.74 -6.61 -0.30
N PRO A 250 2.16 -6.65 0.98
CA PRO A 250 1.49 -7.47 1.96
C PRO A 250 0.03 -7.05 2.13
N GLN A 251 -0.88 -8.03 2.07
CA GLN A 251 -2.32 -7.79 2.17
C GLN A 251 -3.04 -8.93 2.89
N SER A 252 -4.20 -8.63 3.49
CA SER A 252 -4.95 -9.57 4.32
C SER A 252 -5.77 -10.61 3.54
N GLY A 253 -5.78 -10.53 2.22
CA GLY A 253 -6.48 -11.46 1.35
C GLY A 253 -6.17 -11.20 -0.13
N PRO A 254 -6.52 -12.13 -1.03
CA PRO A 254 -6.20 -12.02 -2.45
C PRO A 254 -7.05 -10.94 -3.15
N PRO A 255 -6.67 -10.50 -4.37
CA PRO A 255 -7.57 -9.73 -5.22
C PRO A 255 -8.93 -10.43 -5.38
N ASN A 256 -10.01 -9.67 -5.45
CA ASN A 256 -11.41 -10.15 -5.43
C ASN A 256 -11.81 -10.92 -4.16
N GLY A 257 -11.00 -10.86 -3.11
CA GLY A 257 -11.20 -11.63 -1.88
C GLY A 257 -12.48 -11.29 -1.13
N LEU A 258 -13.06 -10.10 -1.30
CA LEU A 258 -14.39 -9.78 -0.76
C LEU A 258 -15.46 -10.73 -1.28
N ASN A 259 -15.29 -11.31 -2.49
CA ASN A 259 -16.22 -12.26 -3.09
C ASN A 259 -15.78 -13.72 -2.91
N THR A 260 -14.48 -14.00 -2.93
CA THR A 260 -13.96 -15.37 -3.00
C THR A 260 -13.49 -15.92 -1.67
N LEU A 261 -12.99 -15.03 -0.78
CA LEU A 261 -12.47 -15.39 0.55
C LEU A 261 -12.78 -14.25 1.54
N PRO A 262 -14.08 -13.95 1.80
CA PRO A 262 -14.48 -12.81 2.62
C PRO A 262 -14.05 -12.97 4.08
N ARG A 263 -13.28 -12.00 4.60
CA ARG A 263 -12.99 -11.82 6.02
C ARG A 263 -13.97 -10.79 6.56
N LEU A 264 -14.88 -11.22 7.42
CA LEU A 264 -15.85 -10.32 8.05
C LEU A 264 -15.20 -9.52 9.18
N VAL A 265 -15.36 -8.21 9.13
CA VAL A 265 -15.16 -7.32 10.26
C VAL A 265 -16.46 -7.27 11.04
N THR A 266 -16.39 -7.50 12.33
CA THR A 266 -17.54 -7.48 13.25
C THR A 266 -17.26 -6.58 14.43
N PRO A 267 -18.26 -6.17 15.23
CA PRO A 267 -18.03 -5.34 16.42
C PRO A 267 -17.10 -5.97 17.48
N ILE A 268 -16.93 -7.30 17.44
CA ILE A 268 -16.10 -8.04 18.40
C ILE A 268 -14.86 -8.67 17.76
N ASP A 269 -14.73 -8.60 16.45
CA ASP A 269 -13.62 -9.18 15.70
C ASP A 269 -13.17 -8.22 14.58
N PRO A 270 -12.40 -7.17 14.91
CA PRO A 270 -11.84 -6.24 13.94
C PRO A 270 -10.80 -6.93 13.04
N LEU A 271 -10.57 -6.37 11.87
CA LEU A 271 -9.44 -6.76 11.04
C LEU A 271 -8.21 -5.96 11.47
N GLU A 272 -7.08 -6.64 11.66
CA GLU A 272 -5.78 -6.02 11.85
C GLU A 272 -4.74 -6.69 10.95
N ILE A 273 -3.87 -5.89 10.37
CA ILE A 273 -2.72 -6.33 9.59
C ILE A 273 -1.53 -5.42 9.91
N SER A 274 -0.33 -5.99 9.91
CA SER A 274 0.91 -5.21 10.04
C SER A 274 1.98 -5.67 9.07
N THR A 275 2.87 -4.74 8.69
CA THR A 275 4.09 -5.02 7.94
C THR A 275 5.25 -4.26 8.55
N THR A 276 6.43 -4.88 8.58
CA THR A 276 7.67 -4.24 9.02
C THR A 276 8.65 -4.23 7.87
N TRP A 277 9.20 -3.06 7.58
CA TRP A 277 10.31 -2.88 6.66
C TRP A 277 11.56 -2.61 7.47
N SER A 278 12.60 -3.40 7.28
CA SER A 278 13.90 -3.19 7.92
C SER A 278 14.99 -3.11 6.86
N TRP A 279 15.99 -2.30 7.11
CA TRP A 279 17.03 -2.07 6.11
C TRP A 279 18.42 -2.02 6.75
N ARG A 280 19.41 -2.26 5.91
CA ARG A 280 20.82 -2.08 6.24
C ARG A 280 21.59 -1.53 5.05
N SER A 281 22.56 -0.68 5.31
CA SER A 281 23.50 -0.23 4.28
C SER A 281 24.37 -1.41 3.83
N LEU A 282 24.63 -1.45 2.51
CA LEU A 282 25.60 -2.35 1.89
C LEU A 282 26.82 -1.59 1.37
N ALA A 283 26.85 -0.24 1.55
CA ALA A 283 28.04 0.55 1.24
C ALA A 283 29.22 0.00 2.06
N GLN A 284 30.33 -0.29 1.38
CA GLN A 284 31.56 -0.64 2.07
C GLN A 284 31.99 0.60 2.85
N ASP A 285 32.25 0.43 4.15
CA ASP A 285 32.99 1.44 4.91
C ASP A 285 34.33 1.64 4.19
N THR A 286 34.44 2.72 3.43
CA THR A 286 35.74 3.15 2.91
C THR A 286 36.54 3.66 4.12
N ALA A 287 37.34 2.76 4.69
CA ALA A 287 38.30 3.05 5.76
C ALA A 287 39.35 4.08 5.31
#